data_c0429cafb799e6884f6abf7b7c145f27
#
_entry.id   c0429cafb799e6884f6abf7b7c145f27
#
_cell.length_a   1.000
_cell.length_b   1.000
_cell.length_c   1.000
_cell.angle_alpha   90.00
_cell.angle_beta   90.00
_cell.angle_gamma   90.00
#
_symmetry.space_group_name_H-M   'P 1'
#
loop_
_entity.id
_entity.type
_entity.pdbx_description
1 polymer ?
#
loop_
_entity_poly.entity_id
_entity_poly.type
_entity_poly.pdbx_seq_one_letter_code
_entity_poly.pdbx_strand_id
1 'polypeptide(L)'
;MKRIYTFAAALLFLGACTSDGYTIRGNVEGLESPYVYLITFNGTHNVADSAKVEAGAFTFTGKTELPEVAYLSRDKEQPFVRFFLENARISIDGNLYNPNEVYPTGTAANEAMNAFNELTFNTSEAYGVTELEADKKQLVDRYKQQMRETIDRNRDNICGMIILAETGSMFFTPQEVLAEIDRFPAEWQQRTELTDLHKVMEQRLRTTVGQPYVDISAPNADDEAVSLKSVIENPANKYVLVDFWASWCGPCISGMNRIKQLYETYRAAGLEVIGVSLDSRREAWLRAIEKEGLPWSNISNLDGWQTGFDSYGIQSLPSFVLIRCSDGQIVARKPWGRASHIPVGEIEKLLGQ
;
A
#
# COMPACT_ATOMS: atom_id res chain seq x y z
N MET A 1 -51.84 41.65 -25.28
CA MET A 1 -50.74 42.10 -24.41
C MET A 1 -50.09 40.89 -23.80
N LYS A 2 -48.94 40.42 -24.37
CA LYS A 2 -48.18 39.27 -23.85
C LYS A 2 -47.11 39.81 -22.89
N ARG A 3 -47.20 39.44 -21.62
CA ARG A 3 -46.16 39.74 -20.63
C ARG A 3 -45.01 38.74 -20.78
N ILE A 4 -43.81 39.20 -21.15
CA ILE A 4 -42.60 38.46 -21.21
C ILE A 4 -41.97 38.50 -19.78
N TYR A 5 -41.87 37.38 -19.12
CA TYR A 5 -41.14 37.21 -17.86
C TYR A 5 -39.71 36.90 -18.21
N THR A 6 -38.80 37.84 -17.99
CA THR A 6 -37.37 37.62 -18.05
C THR A 6 -36.91 36.94 -16.75
N PHE A 7 -36.53 35.69 -16.83
CA PHE A 7 -35.81 35.01 -15.74
C PHE A 7 -34.36 35.44 -15.78
N ALA A 8 -33.95 36.24 -14.80
CA ALA A 8 -32.55 36.49 -14.53
C ALA A 8 -31.96 35.29 -13.79
N ALA A 9 -31.17 34.47 -14.48
CA ALA A 9 -30.35 33.46 -13.85
C ALA A 9 -29.21 34.11 -13.07
N ALA A 10 -29.33 34.14 -11.74
CA ALA A 10 -28.24 34.50 -10.86
C ALA A 10 -27.21 33.34 -10.88
N LEU A 11 -26.11 33.55 -11.60
CA LEU A 11 -24.93 32.71 -11.44
C LEU A 11 -24.33 33.00 -10.06
N LEU A 12 -24.61 32.14 -9.10
CA LEU A 12 -23.86 32.05 -7.87
C LEU A 12 -22.47 31.52 -8.21
N PHE A 13 -21.52 32.42 -8.40
CA PHE A 13 -20.09 32.09 -8.27
C PHE A 13 -19.85 31.67 -6.82
N LEU A 14 -19.81 30.38 -6.56
CA LEU A 14 -19.17 29.84 -5.37
C LEU A 14 -17.68 30.10 -5.51
N GLY A 15 -17.26 31.29 -5.13
CA GLY A 15 -15.86 31.60 -4.91
C GLY A 15 -15.36 30.63 -3.83
N ALA A 16 -14.43 29.77 -4.18
CA ALA A 16 -13.64 29.04 -3.19
C ALA A 16 -12.94 30.09 -2.33
N CYS A 17 -13.47 30.40 -1.16
CA CYS A 17 -12.76 31.15 -0.13
C CYS A 17 -11.58 30.29 0.29
N THR A 18 -10.39 30.53 -0.25
CA THR A 18 -9.14 30.05 0.33
C THR A 18 -9.05 30.69 1.72
N SER A 19 -9.33 29.93 2.75
CA SER A 19 -9.11 30.37 4.13
C SER A 19 -7.60 30.46 4.37
N ASP A 20 -7.12 31.49 5.09
CA ASP A 20 -5.70 31.62 5.43
C ASP A 20 -5.18 30.48 6.34
N GLY A 21 -6.02 29.54 6.70
CA GLY A 21 -5.72 28.38 7.53
C GLY A 21 -6.89 27.41 7.62
N TYR A 22 -6.73 26.36 8.40
CA TYR A 22 -7.79 25.39 8.63
C TYR A 22 -8.58 25.70 9.91
N THR A 23 -9.83 25.29 9.91
CA THR A 23 -10.66 25.13 11.11
C THR A 23 -11.30 23.74 11.06
N ILE A 24 -10.92 22.88 12.01
CA ILE A 24 -11.55 21.57 12.18
C ILE A 24 -12.55 21.69 13.33
N ARG A 25 -13.80 21.35 13.07
CA ARG A 25 -14.84 21.22 14.11
C ARG A 25 -15.30 19.79 14.14
N GLY A 26 -15.33 19.21 15.34
CA GLY A 26 -15.82 17.86 15.53
C GLY A 26 -16.95 17.81 16.55
N ASN A 27 -17.89 16.87 16.32
CA ASN A 27 -18.90 16.47 17.28
C ASN A 27 -19.09 14.95 17.17
N VAL A 28 -18.37 14.20 18.02
CA VAL A 28 -18.25 12.76 17.92
C VAL A 28 -18.83 12.09 19.17
N GLU A 29 -19.92 11.38 18.98
CA GLU A 29 -20.56 10.62 20.07
C GLU A 29 -19.61 9.51 20.56
N GLY A 30 -19.55 9.30 21.87
CA GLY A 30 -18.65 8.33 22.49
C GLY A 30 -17.20 8.80 22.64
N LEU A 31 -16.87 10.05 22.28
CA LEU A 31 -15.57 10.65 22.55
C LEU A 31 -15.53 11.18 23.98
N GLU A 32 -15.17 10.29 24.93
CA GLU A 32 -15.15 10.58 26.36
C GLU A 32 -13.79 11.07 26.87
N SER A 33 -12.75 11.03 26.02
CA SER A 33 -11.40 11.54 26.36
C SER A 33 -11.44 13.04 26.66
N PRO A 34 -10.70 13.55 27.67
CA PRO A 34 -10.64 14.98 27.95
C PRO A 34 -9.95 15.80 26.87
N TYR A 35 -9.15 15.15 26.04
CA TYR A 35 -8.45 15.75 24.90
C TYR A 35 -8.55 14.86 23.69
N VAL A 36 -8.51 15.50 22.50
CA VAL A 36 -8.28 14.86 21.21
C VAL A 36 -6.99 15.43 20.61
N TYR A 37 -6.21 14.58 19.94
CA TYR A 37 -4.91 14.92 19.38
C TYR A 37 -4.98 14.90 17.86
N LEU A 38 -4.49 15.99 17.25
CA LEU A 38 -4.24 16.04 15.82
C LEU A 38 -2.84 15.49 15.53
N ILE A 39 -2.76 14.46 14.71
CA ILE A 39 -1.52 13.79 14.35
C ILE A 39 -1.29 13.95 12.85
N THR A 40 -0.11 14.43 12.47
CA THR A 40 0.34 14.54 11.08
C THR A 40 1.60 13.73 10.86
N PHE A 41 1.93 13.46 9.60
CA PHE A 41 3.05 12.60 9.21
C PHE A 41 4.12 13.42 8.49
N ASN A 42 5.17 13.80 9.20
CA ASN A 42 6.40 14.35 8.59
C ASN A 42 7.55 13.33 8.70
N GLY A 43 7.33 12.09 8.18
CA GLY A 43 8.30 10.99 8.32
C GLY A 43 8.27 10.27 9.67
N THR A 44 7.69 10.88 10.70
CA THR A 44 7.40 10.29 12.02
C THR A 44 6.01 10.74 12.47
N HIS A 45 5.35 9.93 13.31
CA HIS A 45 4.08 10.36 13.94
C HIS A 45 4.35 11.54 14.88
N ASN A 46 3.92 12.72 14.50
CA ASN A 46 4.03 13.90 15.34
C ASN A 46 2.65 14.36 15.79
N VAL A 47 2.46 14.52 17.10
CA VAL A 47 1.32 15.25 17.62
C VAL A 47 1.50 16.71 17.23
N ALA A 48 0.70 17.17 16.25
CA ALA A 48 0.75 18.53 15.77
C ALA A 48 0.04 19.49 16.72
N ASP A 49 -1.08 19.04 17.33
CA ASP A 49 -1.88 19.86 18.24
C ASP A 49 -2.78 18.98 19.13
N SER A 50 -3.41 19.62 20.15
CA SER A 50 -4.41 18.98 21.00
C SER A 50 -5.56 19.94 21.30
N ALA A 51 -6.79 19.44 21.33
CA ALA A 51 -7.98 20.20 21.67
C ALA A 51 -8.70 19.56 22.85
N LYS A 52 -9.27 20.39 23.72
CA LYS A 52 -10.15 19.95 24.79
C LYS A 52 -11.47 19.43 24.20
N VAL A 53 -11.97 18.34 24.77
CA VAL A 53 -13.26 17.75 24.37
C VAL A 53 -14.31 18.15 25.42
N GLU A 54 -15.44 18.67 24.96
CA GLU A 54 -16.60 19.01 25.78
C GLU A 54 -17.86 18.37 25.18
N ALA A 55 -18.37 17.33 25.84
CA ALA A 55 -19.53 16.55 25.37
C ALA A 55 -19.37 16.05 23.91
N GLY A 56 -18.20 15.52 23.56
CA GLY A 56 -17.88 15.04 22.20
C GLY A 56 -17.47 16.12 21.21
N ALA A 57 -17.62 17.41 21.56
CA ALA A 57 -17.26 18.52 20.69
C ALA A 57 -15.82 19.00 20.92
N PHE A 58 -15.14 19.37 19.83
CA PHE A 58 -13.80 19.94 19.84
C PHE A 58 -13.55 20.88 18.65
N THR A 59 -12.50 21.68 18.73
CA THR A 59 -12.11 22.57 17.64
C THR A 59 -10.59 22.70 17.58
N PHE A 60 -10.04 22.59 16.36
CA PHE A 60 -8.67 22.97 16.03
C PHE A 60 -8.68 24.14 15.04
N THR A 61 -7.68 24.99 15.14
CA THR A 61 -7.41 26.04 14.15
C THR A 61 -5.91 26.13 13.92
N GLY A 62 -5.52 26.30 12.68
CA GLY A 62 -4.10 26.35 12.32
C GLY A 62 -3.90 26.58 10.84
N LYS A 63 -2.69 26.30 10.36
CA LYS A 63 -2.32 26.40 8.96
C LYS A 63 -1.41 25.24 8.57
N THR A 64 -1.63 24.67 7.39
CA THR A 64 -0.71 23.74 6.76
C THR A 64 -0.10 24.37 5.51
N GLU A 65 1.13 24.02 5.17
CA GLU A 65 1.78 24.49 3.94
C GLU A 65 1.21 23.80 2.70
N LEU A 66 0.94 22.51 2.82
CA LEU A 66 0.40 21.67 1.75
C LEU A 66 -0.71 20.77 2.33
N PRO A 67 -1.67 20.34 1.51
CA PRO A 67 -2.60 19.30 1.91
C PRO A 67 -1.84 18.03 2.33
N GLU A 68 -2.23 17.45 3.47
CA GLU A 68 -1.57 16.26 4.03
C GLU A 68 -2.58 15.29 4.66
N VAL A 69 -2.16 14.04 4.83
CA VAL A 69 -2.92 13.04 5.58
C VAL A 69 -2.76 13.33 7.07
N ALA A 70 -3.88 13.44 7.77
CA ALA A 70 -3.92 13.65 9.21
C ALA A 70 -4.84 12.63 9.89
N TYR A 71 -4.65 12.50 11.19
CA TYR A 71 -5.45 11.62 12.04
C TYR A 71 -5.90 12.38 13.29
N LEU A 72 -7.09 12.01 13.80
CA LEU A 72 -7.45 12.32 15.18
C LEU A 72 -7.33 11.08 16.05
N SER A 73 -6.78 11.27 17.23
CA SER A 73 -6.54 10.21 18.21
C SER A 73 -6.98 10.61 19.60
N ARG A 74 -7.41 9.63 20.40
CA ARG A 74 -7.84 9.82 21.81
C ARG A 74 -6.67 9.88 22.78
N ASP A 75 -5.53 9.22 22.44
CA ASP A 75 -4.44 8.95 23.38
C ASP A 75 -3.04 9.03 22.74
N LYS A 76 -2.88 9.67 21.58
CA LYS A 76 -1.67 9.78 20.77
C LYS A 76 -1.24 8.51 20.05
N GLU A 77 -1.78 7.34 20.37
CA GLU A 77 -1.38 6.04 19.81
C GLU A 77 -2.50 5.39 18.99
N GLN A 78 -3.77 5.63 19.35
CA GLN A 78 -4.92 5.00 18.71
C GLN A 78 -5.78 6.00 17.94
N PRO A 79 -5.47 6.23 16.66
CA PRO A 79 -6.29 7.07 15.81
C PRO A 79 -7.68 6.44 15.60
N PHE A 80 -8.71 7.27 15.59
CA PHE A 80 -10.09 6.85 15.33
C PHE A 80 -10.65 7.36 14.01
N VAL A 81 -10.03 8.38 13.41
CA VAL A 81 -10.37 8.87 12.08
C VAL A 81 -9.14 9.35 11.34
N ARG A 82 -9.10 9.06 10.05
CA ARG A 82 -8.13 9.56 9.07
C ARG A 82 -8.84 10.54 8.15
N PHE A 83 -8.19 11.65 7.80
CA PHE A 83 -8.75 12.67 6.92
C PHE A 83 -7.64 13.44 6.20
N PHE A 84 -8.03 14.29 5.24
CA PHE A 84 -7.12 15.23 4.61
C PHE A 84 -7.19 16.58 5.30
N LEU A 85 -6.04 17.02 5.80
CA LEU A 85 -5.87 18.35 6.38
C LEU A 85 -5.52 19.33 5.27
N GLU A 86 -6.38 20.32 5.09
CA GLU A 86 -6.28 21.39 4.10
C GLU A 86 -6.65 22.72 4.74
N ASN A 87 -6.15 23.86 4.23
CA ASN A 87 -6.55 25.19 4.71
C ASN A 87 -8.00 25.51 4.32
N ALA A 88 -8.93 24.88 5.03
CA ALA A 88 -10.37 24.93 4.79
C ALA A 88 -11.15 24.73 6.10
N ARG A 89 -12.47 24.76 6.01
CA ARG A 89 -13.36 24.35 7.10
C ARG A 89 -13.65 22.87 6.96
N ILE A 90 -13.22 22.08 7.95
CA ILE A 90 -13.40 20.64 8.00
C ILE A 90 -14.34 20.32 9.16
N SER A 91 -15.36 19.52 8.91
CA SER A 91 -16.25 18.96 9.95
C SER A 91 -15.94 17.49 10.12
N ILE A 92 -15.89 17.02 11.38
CA ILE A 92 -15.70 15.60 11.72
C ILE A 92 -16.79 15.20 12.70
N ASP A 93 -17.83 14.63 12.17
CA ASP A 93 -19.02 14.21 12.91
C ASP A 93 -19.18 12.69 12.84
N GLY A 94 -19.78 12.10 13.87
CA GLY A 94 -20.06 10.67 13.88
C GLY A 94 -20.15 10.04 15.25
N ASN A 95 -19.97 8.70 15.27
CA ASN A 95 -20.15 7.89 16.46
C ASN A 95 -19.01 6.87 16.61
N LEU A 96 -18.25 6.93 17.72
CA LEU A 96 -17.14 5.98 17.98
C LEU A 96 -17.59 4.57 18.37
N TYR A 97 -18.85 4.37 18.72
CA TYR A 97 -19.41 3.02 18.91
C TYR A 97 -19.60 2.31 17.57
N ASN A 98 -19.65 3.08 16.47
CA ASN A 98 -19.56 2.59 15.11
C ASN A 98 -18.50 3.40 14.33
N PRO A 99 -17.21 3.04 14.39
CA PRO A 99 -16.12 3.83 13.80
C PRO A 99 -16.26 4.09 12.30
N ASN A 100 -17.03 3.26 11.59
CA ASN A 100 -17.34 3.46 10.17
C ASN A 100 -18.32 4.63 9.93
N GLU A 101 -18.88 5.22 10.98
CA GLU A 101 -19.80 6.35 10.92
C GLU A 101 -19.14 7.68 11.33
N VAL A 102 -17.82 7.77 11.36
CA VAL A 102 -17.09 9.03 11.55
C VAL A 102 -16.62 9.57 10.22
N TYR A 103 -17.24 10.66 9.76
CA TYR A 103 -17.06 11.20 8.41
C TYR A 103 -16.40 12.59 8.44
N PRO A 104 -15.19 12.74 7.89
CA PRO A 104 -14.61 14.04 7.58
C PRO A 104 -15.31 14.65 6.36
N THR A 105 -15.81 15.89 6.48
CA THR A 105 -16.52 16.60 5.42
C THR A 105 -16.06 18.05 5.29
N GLY A 106 -16.60 18.81 4.34
CA GLY A 106 -16.34 20.24 4.15
C GLY A 106 -15.23 20.56 3.18
N THR A 107 -14.57 19.53 2.61
CA THR A 107 -13.65 19.68 1.48
C THR A 107 -13.92 18.64 0.40
N ALA A 108 -13.68 18.99 -0.86
CA ALA A 108 -13.89 18.08 -1.97
C ALA A 108 -13.06 16.79 -1.83
N ALA A 109 -11.83 16.89 -1.31
CA ALA A 109 -10.96 15.75 -1.12
C ALA A 109 -11.49 14.78 -0.05
N ASN A 110 -11.96 15.29 1.10
CA ASN A 110 -12.53 14.44 2.16
C ASN A 110 -13.85 13.78 1.71
N GLU A 111 -14.72 14.52 1.03
CA GLU A 111 -15.97 13.98 0.51
C GLU A 111 -15.73 12.91 -0.58
N ALA A 112 -14.76 13.13 -1.47
CA ALA A 112 -14.37 12.15 -2.47
C ALA A 112 -13.77 10.88 -1.84
N MET A 113 -12.98 11.01 -0.77
CA MET A 113 -12.42 9.86 -0.05
C MET A 113 -13.51 9.07 0.67
N ASN A 114 -14.50 9.73 1.30
CA ASN A 114 -15.63 9.05 1.91
C ASN A 114 -16.39 8.21 0.88
N ALA A 115 -16.72 8.79 -0.28
CA ALA A 115 -17.39 8.08 -1.37
C ALA A 115 -16.54 6.90 -1.91
N PHE A 116 -15.21 7.06 -1.99
CA PHE A 116 -14.32 6.00 -2.41
C PHE A 116 -14.20 4.87 -1.36
N ASN A 117 -14.20 5.21 -0.07
CA ASN A 117 -14.22 4.22 1.01
C ASN A 117 -15.52 3.40 1.00
N GLU A 118 -16.67 4.03 0.79
CA GLU A 118 -17.95 3.37 0.63
C GLU A 118 -17.96 2.43 -0.60
N LEU A 119 -17.45 2.89 -1.74
CA LEU A 119 -17.28 2.06 -2.94
C LEU A 119 -16.41 0.82 -2.64
N THR A 120 -15.29 1.02 -1.93
CA THR A 120 -14.37 -0.06 -1.58
C THR A 120 -15.03 -1.08 -0.66
N PHE A 121 -15.72 -0.61 0.37
CA PHE A 121 -16.46 -1.47 1.30
C PHE A 121 -17.54 -2.29 0.58
N ASN A 122 -18.41 -1.66 -0.20
CA ASN A 122 -19.47 -2.32 -0.94
C ASN A 122 -18.92 -3.34 -1.96
N THR A 123 -17.81 -3.03 -2.60
CA THR A 123 -17.13 -3.96 -3.53
C THR A 123 -16.56 -5.16 -2.78
N SER A 124 -15.95 -4.95 -1.61
CA SER A 124 -15.39 -6.02 -0.78
C SER A 124 -16.48 -6.98 -0.28
N GLU A 125 -17.60 -6.44 0.20
CA GLU A 125 -18.76 -7.24 0.62
C GLU A 125 -19.31 -8.06 -0.55
N ALA A 126 -19.55 -7.43 -1.70
CA ALA A 126 -20.02 -8.11 -2.91
C ALA A 126 -19.06 -9.22 -3.36
N TYR A 127 -17.74 -8.97 -3.30
CA TYR A 127 -16.72 -9.95 -3.64
C TYR A 127 -16.72 -11.15 -2.68
N GLY A 128 -16.94 -10.90 -1.38
CA GLY A 128 -16.98 -11.94 -0.36
C GLY A 128 -18.11 -12.94 -0.53
N VAL A 129 -19.27 -12.51 -1.04
CA VAL A 129 -20.45 -13.36 -1.25
C VAL A 129 -20.57 -13.90 -2.67
N THR A 130 -19.72 -13.46 -3.61
CA THR A 130 -19.74 -13.93 -5.00
C THR A 130 -18.97 -15.24 -5.11
N GLU A 131 -19.60 -16.28 -5.65
CA GLU A 131 -19.00 -17.62 -5.76
C GLU A 131 -18.24 -17.82 -7.09
N LEU A 132 -18.79 -17.34 -8.20
CA LEU A 132 -18.23 -17.55 -9.54
C LEU A 132 -17.02 -16.64 -9.81
N GLU A 133 -15.89 -17.23 -10.20
CA GLU A 133 -14.66 -16.49 -10.51
C GLU A 133 -14.82 -15.49 -11.66
N ALA A 134 -15.70 -15.78 -12.64
CA ALA A 134 -16.01 -14.85 -13.73
C ALA A 134 -16.68 -13.57 -13.21
N ASP A 135 -17.61 -13.71 -12.25
CA ASP A 135 -18.32 -12.58 -11.65
C ASP A 135 -17.42 -11.78 -10.71
N LYS A 136 -16.55 -12.46 -9.96
CA LYS A 136 -15.48 -11.80 -9.17
C LYS A 136 -14.59 -10.95 -10.05
N LYS A 137 -14.19 -11.49 -11.21
CA LYS A 137 -13.38 -10.73 -12.17
C LYS A 137 -14.12 -9.48 -12.66
N GLN A 138 -15.39 -9.58 -12.99
CA GLN A 138 -16.20 -8.43 -13.43
C GLN A 138 -16.34 -7.37 -12.32
N LEU A 139 -16.51 -7.78 -11.05
CA LEU A 139 -16.54 -6.87 -9.91
C LEU A 139 -15.20 -6.11 -9.78
N VAL A 140 -14.08 -6.81 -9.87
CA VAL A 140 -12.76 -6.19 -9.80
C VAL A 140 -12.51 -5.24 -10.99
N ASP A 141 -12.89 -5.62 -12.21
CA ASP A 141 -12.73 -4.78 -13.40
C ASP A 141 -13.57 -3.50 -13.27
N ARG A 142 -14.81 -3.60 -12.78
CA ARG A 142 -15.68 -2.44 -12.50
C ARG A 142 -15.10 -1.54 -11.41
N TYR A 143 -14.60 -2.12 -10.32
CA TYR A 143 -13.96 -1.38 -9.25
C TYR A 143 -12.73 -0.60 -9.74
N LYS A 144 -11.88 -1.22 -10.55
CA LYS A 144 -10.73 -0.56 -11.19
C LYS A 144 -11.16 0.63 -12.06
N GLN A 145 -12.23 0.48 -12.82
CA GLN A 145 -12.78 1.58 -13.64
C GLN A 145 -13.27 2.73 -12.76
N GLN A 146 -14.08 2.45 -11.73
CA GLN A 146 -14.62 3.47 -10.82
C GLN A 146 -13.50 4.17 -10.01
N MET A 147 -12.46 3.43 -9.61
CA MET A 147 -11.26 3.99 -9.00
C MET A 147 -10.57 4.97 -9.94
N ARG A 148 -10.36 4.59 -11.21
CA ARG A 148 -9.74 5.47 -12.22
C ARG A 148 -10.56 6.74 -12.44
N GLU A 149 -11.87 6.63 -12.54
CA GLU A 149 -12.77 7.78 -12.64
C GLU A 149 -12.71 8.70 -11.41
N THR A 150 -12.54 8.12 -10.21
CA THR A 150 -12.39 8.90 -8.97
C THR A 150 -11.03 9.62 -8.95
N ILE A 151 -9.93 8.96 -9.35
CA ILE A 151 -8.63 9.57 -9.52
C ILE A 151 -8.72 10.73 -10.53
N ASP A 152 -9.35 10.51 -11.68
CA ASP A 152 -9.47 11.51 -12.75
C ASP A 152 -10.19 12.79 -12.29
N ARG A 153 -11.24 12.65 -11.49
CA ARG A 153 -11.99 13.78 -10.93
C ARG A 153 -11.25 14.53 -9.82
N ASN A 154 -10.21 13.93 -9.25
CA ASN A 154 -9.48 14.43 -8.09
C ASN A 154 -7.97 14.58 -8.36
N ARG A 155 -7.55 14.83 -9.61
CA ARG A 155 -6.13 14.98 -9.95
C ARG A 155 -5.51 16.27 -9.43
N ASP A 156 -6.32 17.26 -9.13
CA ASP A 156 -5.93 18.58 -8.60
C ASP A 156 -5.99 18.67 -7.07
N ASN A 157 -6.20 17.53 -6.39
CA ASN A 157 -6.24 17.47 -4.94
C ASN A 157 -5.61 16.18 -4.38
N ILE A 158 -5.41 16.15 -3.08
CA ILE A 158 -4.73 15.06 -2.37
C ILE A 158 -5.45 13.71 -2.49
N CYS A 159 -6.78 13.69 -2.66
CA CYS A 159 -7.56 12.46 -2.70
C CYS A 159 -7.15 11.57 -3.88
N GLY A 160 -7.07 12.13 -5.10
CA GLY A 160 -6.67 11.37 -6.29
C GLY A 160 -5.26 10.79 -6.16
N MET A 161 -4.33 11.58 -5.62
CA MET A 161 -2.96 11.16 -5.37
C MET A 161 -2.90 9.98 -4.38
N ILE A 162 -3.59 10.08 -3.25
CA ILE A 162 -3.60 9.03 -2.22
C ILE A 162 -4.30 7.76 -2.71
N ILE A 163 -5.41 7.87 -3.43
CA ILE A 163 -6.08 6.71 -4.04
C ILE A 163 -5.13 5.98 -5.00
N LEU A 164 -4.40 6.71 -5.86
CA LEU A 164 -3.43 6.08 -6.77
C LEU A 164 -2.30 5.40 -6.00
N ALA A 165 -1.71 6.10 -5.02
CA ALA A 165 -0.55 5.62 -4.29
C ALA A 165 -0.88 4.39 -3.42
N GLU A 166 -1.98 4.40 -2.69
CA GLU A 166 -2.30 3.35 -1.73
C GLU A 166 -3.12 2.22 -2.34
N THR A 167 -4.14 2.54 -3.14
CA THR A 167 -5.06 1.53 -3.67
C THR A 167 -4.76 1.21 -5.13
N GLY A 168 -4.58 2.21 -5.98
CA GLY A 168 -4.30 2.02 -7.41
C GLY A 168 -3.05 1.18 -7.65
N SER A 169 -2.00 1.41 -6.87
CA SER A 169 -0.75 0.64 -6.93
C SER A 169 -0.92 -0.87 -6.69
N MET A 170 -2.04 -1.30 -6.08
CA MET A 170 -2.38 -2.70 -5.85
C MET A 170 -3.21 -3.33 -6.98
N PHE A 171 -3.93 -2.52 -7.75
CA PHE A 171 -4.88 -2.98 -8.75
C PHE A 171 -4.43 -2.72 -10.20
N PHE A 172 -3.62 -1.70 -10.42
CA PHE A 172 -3.09 -1.35 -11.74
C PHE A 172 -1.72 -1.98 -11.96
N THR A 173 -1.39 -2.24 -13.22
CA THR A 173 -0.04 -2.65 -13.59
C THR A 173 0.95 -1.51 -13.37
N PRO A 174 2.27 -1.78 -13.21
CA PRO A 174 3.27 -0.73 -13.10
C PRO A 174 3.22 0.29 -14.24
N GLN A 175 2.99 -0.17 -15.49
CA GLN A 175 2.83 0.71 -16.65
C GLN A 175 1.62 1.63 -16.52
N GLU A 176 0.47 1.09 -16.07
CA GLU A 176 -0.73 1.88 -15.85
C GLU A 176 -0.52 2.92 -14.75
N VAL A 177 0.14 2.55 -13.63
CA VAL A 177 0.43 3.49 -12.54
C VAL A 177 1.32 4.63 -13.01
N LEU A 178 2.41 4.33 -13.73
CA LEU A 178 3.30 5.36 -14.28
C LEU A 178 2.54 6.31 -15.21
N ALA A 179 1.72 5.75 -16.12
CA ALA A 179 0.90 6.57 -17.00
C ALA A 179 -0.14 7.42 -16.25
N GLU A 180 -0.65 6.93 -15.10
CA GLU A 180 -1.54 7.74 -14.25
C GLU A 180 -0.79 8.85 -13.51
N ILE A 181 0.46 8.62 -13.06
CA ILE A 181 1.31 9.66 -12.44
C ILE A 181 1.56 10.81 -13.42
N ASP A 182 1.90 10.50 -14.67
CA ASP A 182 2.17 11.52 -15.71
C ASP A 182 0.97 12.45 -16.00
N ARG A 183 -0.24 12.01 -15.66
CA ARG A 183 -1.48 12.80 -15.84
C ARG A 183 -1.79 13.75 -14.70
N PHE A 184 -1.08 13.70 -13.58
CA PHE A 184 -1.23 14.68 -12.50
C PHE A 184 -0.58 16.00 -12.88
N PRO A 185 -1.08 17.17 -12.38
CA PRO A 185 -0.38 18.43 -12.48
C PRO A 185 1.05 18.36 -11.92
N ALA A 186 1.97 19.15 -12.47
CA ALA A 186 3.39 19.06 -12.15
C ALA A 186 3.69 19.24 -10.64
N GLU A 187 2.92 20.07 -9.95
CA GLU A 187 3.03 20.26 -8.51
C GLU A 187 2.72 19.01 -7.70
N TRP A 188 1.76 18.19 -8.15
CA TRP A 188 1.42 16.93 -7.52
C TRP A 188 2.45 15.82 -7.85
N GLN A 189 2.95 15.80 -9.09
CA GLN A 189 4.00 14.84 -9.49
C GLN A 189 5.28 14.95 -8.65
N GLN A 190 5.57 16.13 -8.09
CA GLN A 190 6.74 16.38 -7.23
C GLN A 190 6.52 15.98 -5.77
N ARG A 191 5.32 15.58 -5.39
CA ARG A 191 5.01 15.09 -4.04
C ARG A 191 5.74 13.77 -3.78
N THR A 192 6.25 13.62 -2.55
CA THR A 192 6.98 12.42 -2.12
C THR A 192 6.19 11.14 -2.39
N GLU A 193 4.87 11.18 -2.17
CA GLU A 193 3.98 10.05 -2.39
C GLU A 193 4.01 9.55 -3.84
N LEU A 194 4.04 10.44 -4.84
CA LEU A 194 4.10 10.07 -6.25
C LEU A 194 5.53 9.81 -6.73
N THR A 195 6.54 10.52 -6.24
CA THR A 195 7.94 10.25 -6.62
C THR A 195 8.42 8.91 -6.10
N ASP A 196 8.04 8.54 -4.87
CA ASP A 196 8.36 7.22 -4.33
C ASP A 196 7.58 6.11 -5.05
N LEU A 197 6.29 6.35 -5.34
CA LEU A 197 5.49 5.43 -6.13
C LEU A 197 6.10 5.22 -7.53
N HIS A 198 6.53 6.28 -8.21
CA HIS A 198 7.18 6.22 -9.51
C HIS A 198 8.43 5.34 -9.45
N LYS A 199 9.33 5.59 -8.49
CA LYS A 199 10.52 4.78 -8.27
C LYS A 199 10.18 3.29 -8.08
N VAL A 200 9.18 2.99 -7.26
CA VAL A 200 8.73 1.60 -7.05
C VAL A 200 8.22 0.97 -8.33
N MET A 201 7.40 1.69 -9.09
CA MET A 201 6.84 1.14 -10.33
C MET A 201 7.91 0.90 -11.39
N GLU A 202 8.93 1.74 -11.48
CA GLU A 202 10.10 1.48 -12.34
C GLU A 202 10.86 0.21 -11.91
N GLN A 203 11.09 0.02 -10.60
CA GLN A 203 11.74 -1.20 -10.10
C GLN A 203 10.89 -2.45 -10.41
N ARG A 204 9.59 -2.32 -10.26
CA ARG A 204 8.66 -3.40 -10.62
C ARG A 204 8.71 -3.75 -12.09
N LEU A 205 8.80 -2.75 -12.98
CA LEU A 205 8.94 -2.97 -14.41
C LEU A 205 10.23 -3.72 -14.77
N ARG A 206 11.35 -3.32 -14.16
CA ARG A 206 12.65 -3.97 -14.36
C ARG A 206 12.66 -5.42 -13.89
N THR A 207 11.74 -5.81 -13.03
CA THR A 207 11.68 -7.13 -12.42
C THR A 207 10.37 -7.87 -12.71
N THR A 208 9.70 -7.55 -13.83
CA THR A 208 8.54 -8.33 -14.33
C THR A 208 8.98 -9.65 -14.95
N VAL A 209 8.02 -10.57 -15.14
CA VAL A 209 8.26 -11.84 -15.84
C VAL A 209 8.85 -11.56 -17.23
N GLY A 210 9.89 -12.29 -17.58
CA GLY A 210 10.64 -12.13 -18.83
C GLY A 210 11.83 -11.16 -18.73
N GLN A 211 11.97 -10.39 -17.65
CA GLN A 211 13.13 -9.54 -17.39
C GLN A 211 14.25 -10.32 -16.70
N PRO A 212 15.51 -9.89 -16.83
CA PRO A 212 16.61 -10.46 -16.06
C PRO A 212 16.41 -10.17 -14.56
N TYR A 213 16.93 -11.07 -13.73
CA TYR A 213 16.95 -10.85 -12.29
C TYR A 213 17.84 -9.65 -11.90
N VAL A 214 17.57 -9.06 -10.75
CA VAL A 214 18.45 -8.07 -10.10
C VAL A 214 19.20 -8.78 -8.99
N ASP A 215 20.54 -8.63 -8.95
CA ASP A 215 21.35 -9.26 -7.93
C ASP A 215 21.13 -8.60 -6.56
N ILE A 216 21.10 -9.41 -5.52
CA ILE A 216 21.07 -9.00 -4.11
C ILE A 216 22.21 -9.70 -3.43
N SER A 217 23.06 -8.93 -2.73
CA SER A 217 24.13 -9.47 -1.92
C SER A 217 24.00 -8.98 -0.48
N ALA A 218 24.02 -9.91 0.47
CA ALA A 218 23.92 -9.63 1.89
C ALA A 218 24.57 -10.76 2.71
N PRO A 219 24.94 -10.53 3.98
CA PRO A 219 25.35 -11.58 4.88
C PRO A 219 24.27 -12.63 5.11
N ASN A 220 24.65 -13.91 5.20
CA ASN A 220 23.79 -14.99 5.68
C ASN A 220 23.78 -15.05 7.22
N ALA A 221 23.13 -16.08 7.78
CA ALA A 221 23.03 -16.28 9.24
C ALA A 221 24.42 -16.47 9.91
N ASP A 222 25.44 -16.94 9.18
CA ASP A 222 26.81 -17.21 9.61
C ASP A 222 27.77 -16.05 9.29
N ASP A 223 27.24 -14.88 8.91
CA ASP A 223 27.99 -13.68 8.49
C ASP A 223 28.82 -13.85 7.21
N GLU A 224 28.54 -14.86 6.40
CA GLU A 224 29.18 -15.05 5.11
C GLU A 224 28.45 -14.24 4.03
N ALA A 225 29.20 -13.57 3.15
CA ALA A 225 28.61 -12.83 2.03
C ALA A 225 28.02 -13.80 0.99
N VAL A 226 26.72 -13.74 0.78
CA VAL A 226 26.02 -14.54 -0.23
C VAL A 226 25.33 -13.59 -1.20
N SER A 227 25.44 -13.86 -2.51
CA SER A 227 24.72 -13.14 -3.56
C SER A 227 23.70 -14.05 -4.25
N LEU A 228 22.60 -13.48 -4.68
CA LEU A 228 21.63 -14.18 -5.52
C LEU A 228 22.30 -14.72 -6.78
N LYS A 229 23.25 -13.97 -7.33
CA LYS A 229 24.09 -14.40 -8.45
C LYS A 229 24.82 -15.72 -8.16
N SER A 230 25.45 -15.85 -7.00
CA SER A 230 26.19 -17.08 -6.64
C SER A 230 25.28 -18.30 -6.52
N VAL A 231 24.03 -18.09 -6.12
CA VAL A 231 22.99 -19.16 -6.04
C VAL A 231 22.50 -19.54 -7.44
N ILE A 232 22.29 -18.58 -8.33
CA ILE A 232 21.82 -18.80 -9.71
C ILE A 232 22.90 -19.49 -10.55
N GLU A 233 24.17 -19.10 -10.40
CA GLU A 233 25.31 -19.66 -11.15
C GLU A 233 25.74 -21.05 -10.63
N ASN A 234 25.18 -21.56 -9.55
CA ASN A 234 25.44 -22.92 -9.11
C ASN A 234 24.83 -23.93 -10.12
N PRO A 235 25.68 -24.80 -10.74
CA PRO A 235 25.24 -25.71 -11.79
C PRO A 235 24.22 -26.76 -11.35
N ALA A 236 24.06 -26.99 -10.03
CA ALA A 236 23.03 -27.87 -9.49
C ALA A 236 21.64 -27.25 -9.53
N ASN A 237 21.54 -25.92 -9.69
CA ASN A 237 20.29 -25.19 -9.65
C ASN A 237 19.76 -24.95 -11.06
N LYS A 238 18.50 -25.25 -11.31
CA LYS A 238 17.77 -24.92 -12.56
C LYS A 238 16.85 -23.73 -12.37
N TYR A 239 16.28 -23.61 -11.16
CA TYR A 239 15.39 -22.51 -10.76
C TYR A 239 15.71 -22.10 -9.33
N VAL A 240 15.64 -20.80 -9.08
CA VAL A 240 15.78 -20.21 -7.74
C VAL A 240 14.48 -19.50 -7.37
N LEU A 241 13.87 -19.90 -6.26
CA LEU A 241 12.77 -19.18 -5.63
C LEU A 241 13.35 -18.19 -4.62
N VAL A 242 13.21 -16.90 -4.91
CA VAL A 242 13.51 -15.82 -3.96
C VAL A 242 12.28 -15.58 -3.11
N ASP A 243 12.41 -15.77 -1.80
CA ASP A 243 11.38 -15.52 -0.79
C ASP A 243 11.72 -14.25 -0.01
N PHE A 244 10.97 -13.17 -0.24
CA PHE A 244 11.06 -11.95 0.56
C PHE A 244 10.15 -12.10 1.77
N TRP A 245 10.74 -12.08 2.97
CA TRP A 245 10.05 -12.37 4.22
C TRP A 245 10.57 -11.54 5.40
N ALA A 246 9.97 -11.69 6.58
CA ALA A 246 10.50 -11.15 7.83
C ALA A 246 10.00 -11.95 9.03
N SER A 247 10.73 -11.93 10.14
CA SER A 247 10.40 -12.63 11.38
C SER A 247 9.07 -12.17 12.02
N TRP A 248 8.68 -10.92 11.78
CA TRP A 248 7.44 -10.30 12.25
C TRP A 248 6.26 -10.50 11.27
N CYS A 249 6.50 -11.08 10.09
CA CYS A 249 5.47 -11.31 9.07
C CYS A 249 4.71 -12.62 9.36
N GLY A 250 3.59 -12.55 10.04
CA GLY A 250 2.76 -13.72 10.37
C GLY A 250 2.38 -14.59 9.16
N PRO A 251 1.88 -14.00 8.05
CA PRO A 251 1.60 -14.76 6.82
C PRO A 251 2.85 -15.42 6.20
N CYS A 252 4.05 -14.80 6.31
CA CYS A 252 5.29 -15.43 5.86
C CYS A 252 5.58 -16.70 6.65
N ILE A 253 5.56 -16.59 7.98
CA ILE A 253 5.82 -17.71 8.89
C ILE A 253 4.83 -18.88 8.64
N SER A 254 3.53 -18.59 8.51
CA SER A 254 2.54 -19.64 8.21
C SER A 254 2.73 -20.28 6.83
N GLY A 255 3.29 -19.57 5.86
CA GLY A 255 3.59 -20.07 4.51
C GLY A 255 4.84 -20.96 4.42
N MET A 256 5.78 -20.86 5.37
CA MET A 256 7.09 -21.53 5.29
C MET A 256 7.03 -23.04 5.18
N ASN A 257 6.05 -23.70 5.84
CA ASN A 257 5.86 -25.13 5.71
C ASN A 257 5.56 -25.55 4.26
N ARG A 258 4.84 -24.73 3.50
CA ARG A 258 4.57 -25.00 2.08
C ARG A 258 5.83 -24.84 1.23
N ILE A 259 6.68 -23.85 1.53
CA ILE A 259 7.97 -23.67 0.83
C ILE A 259 8.89 -24.85 1.14
N LYS A 260 8.97 -25.32 2.40
CA LYS A 260 9.75 -26.51 2.78
C LYS A 260 9.31 -27.75 2.00
N GLN A 261 8.01 -28.00 1.88
CA GLN A 261 7.47 -29.14 1.09
C GLN A 261 7.88 -29.05 -0.39
N LEU A 262 7.81 -27.84 -1.00
CA LEU A 262 8.24 -27.64 -2.37
C LEU A 262 9.76 -27.86 -2.52
N TYR A 263 10.54 -27.34 -1.59
CA TYR A 263 11.99 -27.51 -1.58
C TYR A 263 12.37 -28.99 -1.47
N GLU A 264 11.83 -29.73 -0.50
CA GLU A 264 12.03 -31.15 -0.34
C GLU A 264 11.66 -31.96 -1.59
N THR A 265 10.53 -31.61 -2.21
CA THR A 265 10.02 -32.33 -3.40
C THR A 265 10.89 -32.06 -4.63
N TYR A 266 11.32 -30.81 -4.86
CA TYR A 266 11.93 -30.41 -6.13
C TYR A 266 13.43 -30.06 -6.04
N ARG A 267 14.06 -30.15 -4.84
CA ARG A 267 15.50 -29.89 -4.68
C ARG A 267 16.35 -30.74 -5.60
N ALA A 268 16.08 -32.05 -5.66
CA ALA A 268 16.79 -32.98 -6.55
C ALA A 268 16.53 -32.71 -8.05
N ALA A 269 15.39 -32.12 -8.38
CA ALA A 269 15.06 -31.69 -9.74
C ALA A 269 15.70 -30.35 -10.14
N GLY A 270 16.32 -29.63 -9.18
CA GLY A 270 17.05 -28.38 -9.38
C GLY A 270 16.36 -27.13 -8.86
N LEU A 271 15.40 -27.22 -7.94
CA LEU A 271 14.86 -26.07 -7.21
C LEU A 271 15.79 -25.69 -6.08
N GLU A 272 16.21 -24.42 -6.05
CA GLU A 272 16.82 -23.80 -4.88
C GLU A 272 15.90 -22.73 -4.33
N VAL A 273 16.03 -22.43 -3.04
CA VAL A 273 15.34 -21.32 -2.36
C VAL A 273 16.39 -20.41 -1.73
N ILE A 274 16.17 -19.11 -1.78
CA ILE A 274 16.93 -18.12 -1.00
C ILE A 274 15.94 -17.19 -0.30
N GLY A 275 16.05 -17.08 1.03
CA GLY A 275 15.29 -16.15 1.83
C GLY A 275 16.00 -14.77 1.87
N VAL A 276 15.30 -13.70 1.49
CA VAL A 276 15.76 -12.31 1.65
C VAL A 276 14.93 -11.68 2.76
N SER A 277 15.55 -11.53 3.93
CA SER A 277 14.84 -11.00 5.10
C SER A 277 14.82 -9.47 5.12
N LEU A 278 13.64 -8.92 5.41
CA LEU A 278 13.38 -7.49 5.62
C LEU A 278 13.34 -7.14 7.13
N ASP A 279 14.05 -7.91 7.92
CA ASP A 279 14.22 -7.60 9.34
C ASP A 279 15.24 -6.47 9.54
N SER A 280 15.04 -5.67 10.59
CA SER A 280 16.02 -4.68 11.07
C SER A 280 16.72 -5.12 12.36
N ARG A 281 16.34 -6.28 12.92
CA ARG A 281 16.91 -6.82 14.16
C ARG A 281 17.43 -8.24 13.96
N ARG A 282 18.77 -8.38 14.03
CA ARG A 282 19.48 -9.64 13.79
C ARG A 282 18.96 -10.79 14.68
N GLU A 283 18.77 -10.56 15.97
CA GLU A 283 18.38 -11.62 16.89
C GLU A 283 16.95 -12.14 16.61
N ALA A 284 16.05 -11.29 16.15
CA ALA A 284 14.69 -11.71 15.77
C ALA A 284 14.74 -12.57 14.51
N TRP A 285 15.51 -12.17 13.52
CA TRP A 285 15.73 -12.90 12.27
C TRP A 285 16.35 -14.28 12.52
N LEU A 286 17.46 -14.36 13.26
CA LEU A 286 18.14 -15.63 13.57
C LEU A 286 17.23 -16.59 14.34
N ARG A 287 16.50 -16.09 15.37
CA ARG A 287 15.54 -16.93 16.10
C ARG A 287 14.43 -17.46 15.20
N ALA A 288 13.97 -16.70 14.20
CA ALA A 288 12.96 -17.16 13.29
C ALA A 288 13.50 -18.25 12.34
N ILE A 289 14.72 -18.10 11.80
CA ILE A 289 15.38 -19.14 10.99
C ILE A 289 15.49 -20.45 11.77
N GLU A 290 15.99 -20.39 13.00
CA GLU A 290 16.15 -21.57 13.86
C GLU A 290 14.81 -22.21 14.19
N LYS A 291 13.85 -21.42 14.67
CA LYS A 291 12.50 -21.87 15.05
C LYS A 291 11.77 -22.55 13.90
N GLU A 292 11.82 -21.96 12.72
CA GLU A 292 11.15 -22.49 11.54
C GLU A 292 11.97 -23.59 10.84
N GLY A 293 13.24 -23.79 11.20
CA GLY A 293 14.11 -24.81 10.63
C GLY A 293 14.26 -24.67 9.13
N LEU A 294 14.64 -23.46 8.66
CA LEU A 294 14.75 -23.15 7.23
C LEU A 294 16.03 -23.79 6.65
N PRO A 295 15.92 -24.74 5.67
CA PRO A 295 17.07 -25.51 5.18
C PRO A 295 17.89 -24.80 4.09
N TRP A 296 17.44 -23.63 3.63
CA TRP A 296 18.07 -22.82 2.57
C TRP A 296 18.78 -21.60 3.12
N SER A 297 19.61 -20.98 2.29
CA SER A 297 20.32 -19.74 2.66
C SER A 297 19.35 -18.60 2.89
N ASN A 298 19.50 -17.93 4.03
CA ASN A 298 18.77 -16.72 4.36
C ASN A 298 19.75 -15.57 4.50
N ILE A 299 19.51 -14.47 3.76
CA ILE A 299 20.35 -13.28 3.74
C ILE A 299 19.60 -12.04 4.22
N SER A 300 20.30 -11.10 4.85
CA SER A 300 19.73 -9.83 5.29
C SER A 300 20.79 -8.75 5.43
N ASN A 301 20.51 -7.55 4.95
CA ASN A 301 21.27 -6.33 5.26
C ASN A 301 20.83 -5.68 6.57
N LEU A 302 19.79 -6.19 7.20
CA LEU A 302 19.15 -5.65 8.41
C LEU A 302 18.69 -4.19 8.25
N ASP A 303 18.36 -3.81 7.02
CA ASP A 303 17.93 -2.48 6.61
C ASP A 303 16.40 -2.33 6.46
N GLY A 304 15.66 -3.31 6.97
CA GLY A 304 14.21 -3.34 6.87
C GLY A 304 13.77 -3.53 5.41
N TRP A 305 12.95 -2.62 4.93
CA TRP A 305 12.38 -2.69 3.58
C TRP A 305 13.35 -2.30 2.46
N GLN A 306 14.49 -1.66 2.77
CA GLN A 306 15.33 -0.96 1.79
C GLN A 306 15.85 -1.88 0.69
N THR A 307 16.48 -3.02 1.05
CA THR A 307 16.99 -3.99 0.07
C THR A 307 15.88 -4.50 -0.86
N GLY A 308 14.72 -4.91 -0.31
CA GLY A 308 13.62 -5.41 -1.12
C GLY A 308 12.99 -4.33 -1.99
N PHE A 309 12.85 -3.12 -1.45
CA PHE A 309 12.30 -1.96 -2.15
C PHE A 309 13.19 -1.54 -3.33
N ASP A 310 14.50 -1.36 -3.10
CA ASP A 310 15.41 -0.87 -4.13
C ASP A 310 15.71 -1.89 -5.24
N SER A 311 15.70 -3.20 -4.91
CA SER A 311 16.02 -4.24 -5.89
C SER A 311 14.79 -4.68 -6.70
N TYR A 312 13.70 -5.00 -6.03
CA TYR A 312 12.50 -5.60 -6.66
C TYR A 312 11.23 -4.77 -6.46
N GLY A 313 11.28 -3.59 -5.87
CA GLY A 313 10.10 -2.77 -5.57
C GLY A 313 9.13 -3.48 -4.61
N ILE A 314 9.65 -4.19 -3.61
CA ILE A 314 8.85 -4.92 -2.62
C ILE A 314 8.19 -3.94 -1.65
N GLN A 315 6.87 -3.98 -1.55
CA GLN A 315 6.06 -3.16 -0.64
C GLN A 315 5.13 -3.99 0.27
N SER A 316 5.09 -5.30 0.08
CA SER A 316 4.27 -6.20 0.90
C SER A 316 4.95 -7.56 1.05
N LEU A 317 4.69 -8.23 2.18
CA LEU A 317 5.18 -9.58 2.48
C LEU A 317 4.01 -10.54 2.72
N PRO A 318 4.19 -11.83 2.39
CA PRO A 318 5.31 -12.40 1.64
C PRO A 318 5.31 -11.98 0.17
N SER A 319 6.49 -11.96 -0.47
CA SER A 319 6.64 -11.75 -1.92
C SER A 319 7.61 -12.75 -2.52
N PHE A 320 7.28 -13.29 -3.71
CA PHE A 320 8.04 -14.36 -4.34
C PHE A 320 8.46 -14.01 -5.77
N VAL A 321 9.69 -14.38 -6.12
CA VAL A 321 10.20 -14.29 -7.49
C VAL A 321 10.85 -15.63 -7.86
N LEU A 322 10.42 -16.25 -8.96
CA LEU A 322 11.03 -17.47 -9.49
C LEU A 322 11.91 -17.12 -10.68
N ILE A 323 13.17 -17.53 -10.64
CA ILE A 323 14.19 -17.22 -11.62
C ILE A 323 14.67 -18.52 -12.26
N ARG A 324 14.79 -18.53 -13.59
CA ARG A 324 15.42 -19.62 -14.33
C ARG A 324 16.93 -19.38 -14.39
N CYS A 325 17.73 -20.36 -13.92
CA CYS A 325 19.17 -20.20 -13.81
C CYS A 325 19.90 -20.16 -15.15
N SER A 326 19.38 -20.85 -16.17
CA SER A 326 20.08 -20.98 -17.46
C SER A 326 20.29 -19.66 -18.21
N ASP A 327 19.44 -18.66 -17.98
CA ASP A 327 19.49 -17.35 -18.63
C ASP A 327 19.24 -16.17 -17.70
N GLY A 328 19.01 -16.44 -16.39
CA GLY A 328 18.77 -15.42 -15.39
C GLY A 328 17.41 -14.71 -15.51
N GLN A 329 16.46 -15.27 -16.27
CA GLN A 329 15.15 -14.62 -16.45
C GLN A 329 14.19 -14.93 -15.30
N ILE A 330 13.43 -13.92 -14.90
CA ILE A 330 12.28 -14.07 -13.99
C ILE A 330 11.16 -14.79 -14.76
N VAL A 331 10.76 -15.98 -14.31
CA VAL A 331 9.74 -16.81 -14.96
C VAL A 331 8.41 -16.80 -14.24
N ALA A 332 8.39 -16.44 -12.95
CA ALA A 332 7.17 -16.18 -12.21
C ALA A 332 7.39 -15.08 -11.16
N ARG A 333 6.41 -14.24 -11.04
CA ARG A 333 6.31 -13.22 -10.01
C ARG A 333 4.83 -12.94 -9.78
N LYS A 334 4.34 -13.05 -8.56
CA LYS A 334 2.94 -12.78 -8.29
C LYS A 334 2.70 -11.27 -8.20
N PRO A 335 1.62 -10.79 -8.81
CA PRO A 335 1.27 -9.38 -8.76
C PRO A 335 0.89 -8.94 -7.34
N TRP A 336 1.05 -7.66 -7.11
CA TRP A 336 0.92 -6.87 -5.90
C TRP A 336 -0.50 -6.89 -5.28
N GLY A 337 -0.57 -6.62 -3.98
CA GLY A 337 -1.81 -6.20 -3.32
C GLY A 337 -2.69 -7.27 -2.70
N ARG A 338 -2.39 -8.54 -2.87
CA ARG A 338 -2.97 -9.63 -2.09
C ARG A 338 -1.84 -10.54 -1.64
N ALA A 339 -1.97 -11.19 -0.46
CA ALA A 339 -0.99 -12.14 0.04
C ALA A 339 -0.44 -12.94 -1.13
N SER A 340 0.82 -12.69 -1.50
CA SER A 340 1.37 -13.30 -2.70
C SER A 340 1.47 -14.79 -2.44
N HIS A 341 0.72 -15.57 -3.19
CA HIS A 341 0.77 -17.00 -3.06
C HIS A 341 2.07 -17.48 -3.71
N ILE A 342 2.73 -18.43 -3.04
CA ILE A 342 3.87 -19.15 -3.60
C ILE A 342 3.51 -19.60 -5.02
N PRO A 343 4.40 -19.46 -6.02
CA PRO A 343 4.12 -19.86 -7.40
C PRO A 343 4.18 -21.40 -7.58
N VAL A 344 3.36 -22.10 -6.81
CA VAL A 344 3.34 -23.59 -6.77
C VAL A 344 3.08 -24.17 -8.15
N GLY A 345 2.03 -23.70 -8.83
CA GLY A 345 1.66 -24.23 -10.15
C GLY A 345 2.73 -24.01 -11.21
N GLU A 346 3.45 -22.89 -11.13
CA GLU A 346 4.59 -22.61 -12.02
C GLU A 346 5.76 -23.54 -11.72
N ILE A 347 6.08 -23.78 -10.43
CA ILE A 347 7.15 -24.71 -10.01
C ILE A 347 6.80 -26.14 -10.43
N GLU A 348 5.59 -26.59 -10.17
CA GLU A 348 5.10 -27.93 -10.55
C GLU A 348 5.16 -28.13 -12.07
N LYS A 349 4.73 -27.15 -12.85
CA LYS A 349 4.80 -27.18 -14.31
C LYS A 349 6.23 -27.24 -14.85
N LEU A 350 7.18 -26.57 -14.21
CA LEU A 350 8.56 -26.46 -14.69
C LEU A 350 9.46 -27.61 -14.22
N LEU A 351 9.19 -28.20 -13.07
CA LEU A 351 10.04 -29.21 -12.42
C LEU A 351 9.34 -30.57 -12.19
N GLY A 352 8.03 -30.63 -12.34
CA GLY A 352 7.23 -31.84 -12.13
C GLY A 352 7.13 -32.76 -13.36
N GLN A 353 7.94 -32.52 -14.42
CA GLN A 353 7.99 -33.34 -15.65
C GLN A 353 8.97 -34.49 -15.50
#